data_fe852747a24e455d6b8ce60982469745
#
_entry.id   fe852747a24e455d6b8ce60982469745
#
_cell.length_a   1.000
_cell.length_b   1.000
_cell.length_c   1.000
_cell.angle_alpha   90.00
_cell.angle_beta   90.00
_cell.angle_gamma   90.00
#
_symmetry.space_group_name_H-M   'P 1'
#
loop_
_entity.id
_entity.type
_entity.pdbx_description
1 polymer ?
#
loop_
_entity_poly.entity_id
_entity_poly.type
_entity_poly.pdbx_seq_one_letter_code
_entity_poly.pdbx_strand_id
1 'polypeptide(L)'
;MVVALALAALLVWTGRAQAQLLMVTGEYQVTNVDRAEQRIGIALRGDDPDRRQNWVHVRADTKIVRRVWLRGGAFRDEFMTWNGFFDYVRKGTKLKVHGGRNWDGTIQAKKIWL
;
A
#
# COMPACT_ATOMS: atom_id res chain seq x y z
N MET A 1 -32.88 31.30 3.97
CA MET A 1 -33.25 29.95 3.47
C MET A 1 -32.35 29.47 2.33
N VAL A 2 -32.10 30.26 1.31
CA VAL A 2 -31.24 29.90 0.17
C VAL A 2 -29.79 29.65 0.60
N VAL A 3 -29.27 30.40 1.57
CA VAL A 3 -27.92 30.28 2.09
C VAL A 3 -27.71 28.93 2.83
N ALA A 4 -28.70 28.49 3.57
CA ALA A 4 -28.62 27.17 4.28
C ALA A 4 -28.57 25.99 3.33
N LEU A 5 -29.29 26.03 2.22
CA LEU A 5 -29.27 24.99 1.18
C LEU A 5 -27.91 24.95 0.47
N ALA A 6 -27.32 26.12 0.18
CA ALA A 6 -26.00 26.19 -0.43
C ALA A 6 -24.90 25.63 0.47
N LEU A 7 -24.97 25.88 1.79
CA LEU A 7 -24.03 25.31 2.76
C LEU A 7 -24.13 23.78 2.84
N ALA A 8 -25.34 23.23 2.84
CA ALA A 8 -25.54 21.79 2.84
C ALA A 8 -24.96 21.13 1.58
N ALA A 9 -25.13 21.74 0.41
CA ALA A 9 -24.56 21.24 -0.84
C ALA A 9 -23.02 21.25 -0.82
N LEU A 10 -22.42 22.28 -0.26
CA LEU A 10 -20.97 22.37 -0.12
C LEU A 10 -20.41 21.31 0.82
N LEU A 11 -21.07 21.03 1.93
CA LEU A 11 -20.65 19.98 2.86
C LEU A 11 -20.70 18.59 2.21
N VAL A 12 -21.74 18.27 1.47
CA VAL A 12 -21.85 17.01 0.73
C VAL A 12 -20.76 16.89 -0.33
N TRP A 13 -20.47 17.94 -1.05
CA TRP A 13 -19.41 17.97 -2.05
C TRP A 13 -18.03 17.73 -1.41
N THR A 14 -17.73 18.39 -0.32
CA THR A 14 -16.48 18.25 0.42
C THR A 14 -16.30 16.80 0.93
N GLY A 15 -17.36 16.19 1.46
CA GLY A 15 -17.32 14.80 1.90
C GLY A 15 -16.98 13.82 0.77
N ARG A 16 -17.52 14.00 -0.41
CA ARG A 16 -17.19 13.19 -1.60
C ARG A 16 -15.75 13.36 -2.03
N ALA A 17 -15.23 14.59 -2.05
CA ALA A 17 -13.84 14.86 -2.40
C ALA A 17 -12.87 14.18 -1.43
N GLN A 18 -13.18 14.14 -0.14
CA GLN A 18 -12.35 13.48 0.87
C GLN A 18 -12.35 11.95 0.77
N ALA A 19 -13.40 11.35 0.20
CA ALA A 19 -13.49 9.91 0.01
C ALA A 19 -12.65 9.38 -1.16
N GLN A 20 -12.15 10.27 -2.03
CA GLN A 20 -11.33 9.87 -3.17
C GLN A 20 -9.86 9.85 -2.79
N LEU A 21 -9.26 8.66 -2.84
CA LEU A 21 -7.82 8.48 -2.64
C LEU A 21 -7.09 8.61 -3.98
N LEU A 22 -5.94 9.27 -3.97
CA LEU A 22 -5.05 9.29 -5.11
C LEU A 22 -4.40 7.93 -5.26
N MET A 23 -4.62 7.26 -6.40
CA MET A 23 -3.98 5.98 -6.69
C MET A 23 -2.53 6.20 -7.10
N VAL A 24 -1.64 5.47 -6.46
CA VAL A 24 -0.19 5.53 -6.71
C VAL A 24 0.38 4.14 -6.91
N THR A 25 1.47 4.07 -7.66
CA THR A 25 2.25 2.84 -7.84
C THR A 25 3.72 3.18 -7.68
N GLY A 26 4.43 2.41 -6.87
CA GLY A 26 5.85 2.66 -6.65
C GLY A 26 6.61 1.41 -6.27
N GLU A 27 7.92 1.49 -6.42
CA GLU A 27 8.87 0.43 -6.07
C GLU A 27 9.63 0.82 -4.81
N TYR A 28 9.59 -0.06 -3.83
CA TYR A 28 10.10 0.21 -2.49
C TYR A 28 10.88 -0.97 -1.94
N GLN A 29 11.51 -0.72 -0.81
CA GLN A 29 12.06 -1.76 0.08
C GLN A 29 11.44 -1.62 1.46
N VAL A 30 11.32 -2.72 2.16
CA VAL A 30 10.77 -2.76 3.52
C VAL A 30 11.83 -2.27 4.51
N THR A 31 11.46 -1.32 5.36
CA THR A 31 12.32 -0.83 6.43
C THR A 31 12.04 -1.52 7.76
N ASN A 32 10.78 -1.83 8.03
CA ASN A 32 10.34 -2.51 9.24
C ASN A 32 8.96 -3.11 9.04
N VAL A 33 8.59 -4.04 9.90
CA VAL A 33 7.31 -4.76 9.85
C VAL A 33 6.56 -4.53 11.15
N ASP A 34 5.31 -4.10 11.04
CA ASP A 34 4.41 -3.89 12.16
C ASP A 34 3.13 -4.69 11.93
N ARG A 35 3.20 -5.98 12.22
CA ARG A 35 2.11 -6.92 11.96
C ARG A 35 0.87 -6.61 12.78
N ALA A 36 1.05 -6.19 14.04
CA ALA A 36 -0.06 -5.85 14.91
C ALA A 36 -0.93 -4.74 14.36
N GLU A 37 -0.31 -3.73 13.73
CA GLU A 37 -0.99 -2.60 13.09
C GLU A 37 -1.27 -2.85 11.61
N GLN A 38 -1.00 -4.03 11.10
CA GLN A 38 -1.24 -4.44 9.70
C GLN A 38 -0.56 -3.51 8.69
N ARG A 39 0.69 -3.15 8.95
CA ARG A 39 1.44 -2.22 8.10
C ARG A 39 2.90 -2.60 8.01
N ILE A 40 3.53 -2.11 6.95
CA ILE A 40 4.98 -2.18 6.76
C ILE A 40 5.54 -0.78 6.56
N GLY A 41 6.72 -0.52 7.10
CA GLY A 41 7.48 0.67 6.78
C GLY A 41 8.21 0.47 5.47
N ILE A 42 8.27 1.52 4.67
CA ILE A 42 8.90 1.49 3.35
C ILE A 42 9.84 2.67 3.14
N ALA A 43 10.82 2.45 2.27
CA ALA A 43 11.67 3.47 1.67
C ALA A 43 11.82 3.19 0.18
N LEU A 44 12.17 4.20 -0.59
CA LEU A 44 12.49 4.02 -2.00
C LEU A 44 13.68 3.07 -2.16
N ARG A 45 13.67 2.27 -3.20
CA ARG A 45 14.83 1.40 -3.53
C ARG A 45 16.06 2.27 -3.78
N GLY A 46 17.17 1.87 -3.20
CA GLY A 46 18.41 2.61 -3.27
C GLY A 46 18.64 3.64 -2.17
N ASP A 47 17.60 3.96 -1.40
CA ASP A 47 17.71 4.80 -0.22
C ASP A 47 18.11 3.98 1.01
N ASP A 48 18.40 4.68 2.12
CA ASP A 48 18.80 4.03 3.37
C ASP A 48 17.67 3.13 3.90
N PRO A 49 17.87 1.80 4.02
CA PRO A 49 16.85 0.88 4.51
C PRO A 49 16.57 1.02 6.00
N ASP A 50 17.38 1.78 6.74
CA ASP A 50 17.14 2.06 8.15
C ASP A 50 16.26 3.30 8.38
N ARG A 51 15.95 4.04 7.32
CA ARG A 51 15.12 5.24 7.37
C ARG A 51 13.78 5.01 6.70
N ARG A 52 12.75 4.75 7.51
CA ARG A 52 11.38 4.69 7.00
C ARG A 52 10.95 6.04 6.44
N GLN A 53 10.47 6.02 5.20
CA GLN A 53 9.93 7.21 4.54
C GLN A 53 8.41 7.26 4.63
N ASN A 54 7.75 6.09 4.71
CA ASN A 54 6.30 6.01 4.74
C ASN A 54 5.81 4.68 5.33
N TRP A 55 4.50 4.58 5.53
CA TRP A 55 3.81 3.36 5.92
C TRP A 55 2.89 2.87 4.80
N VAL A 56 2.84 1.56 4.64
CA VAL A 56 1.88 0.88 3.77
C VAL A 56 0.99 0.00 4.64
N HIS A 57 -0.30 0.25 4.59
CA HIS A 57 -1.30 -0.59 5.26
C HIS A 57 -1.65 -1.77 4.36
N VAL A 58 -1.56 -2.98 4.90
CA VAL A 58 -1.84 -4.23 4.21
C VAL A 58 -3.05 -4.88 4.86
N ARG A 59 -4.16 -4.93 4.13
CA ARG A 59 -5.41 -5.50 4.63
C ARG A 59 -5.60 -6.94 4.15
N ALA A 60 -6.59 -7.61 4.72
CA ALA A 60 -6.92 -8.98 4.32
C ALA A 60 -7.35 -9.09 2.84
N ASP A 61 -7.91 -8.02 2.26
CA ASP A 61 -8.32 -7.96 0.85
C ASP A 61 -7.23 -7.46 -0.10
N THR A 62 -6.07 -7.09 0.41
CA THR A 62 -4.92 -6.72 -0.43
C THR A 62 -4.48 -7.94 -1.24
N LYS A 63 -4.38 -7.78 -2.55
CA LYS A 63 -3.86 -8.84 -3.43
C LYS A 63 -2.34 -8.84 -3.34
N ILE A 64 -1.77 -9.97 -2.98
CA ILE A 64 -0.32 -10.13 -2.84
C ILE A 64 0.14 -11.23 -3.77
N VAL A 65 1.09 -10.89 -4.65
CA VAL A 65 1.58 -11.79 -5.70
C VAL A 65 3.09 -11.91 -5.55
N ARG A 66 3.57 -13.14 -5.59
CA ARG A 66 5.00 -13.44 -5.62
C ARG A 66 5.33 -14.16 -6.92
N ARG A 67 6.36 -13.68 -7.62
CA ARG A 67 6.85 -14.33 -8.82
C ARG A 67 7.85 -15.43 -8.46
N VAL A 68 7.59 -16.64 -8.92
CA VAL A 68 8.46 -17.80 -8.76
C VAL A 68 9.08 -18.12 -10.11
N TRP A 69 10.41 -18.10 -10.18
CA TRP A 69 11.16 -18.44 -11.39
C TRP A 69 11.33 -19.94 -11.50
N LEU A 70 11.01 -20.47 -12.67
CA LEU A 70 11.13 -21.90 -13.00
C LEU A 70 12.35 -22.12 -13.89
N ARG A 71 12.68 -23.40 -14.14
CA ARG A 71 13.75 -23.75 -15.07
C ARG A 71 13.44 -23.22 -16.48
N GLY A 72 14.50 -22.81 -17.20
CA GLY A 72 14.38 -22.32 -18.58
C GLY A 72 13.89 -20.88 -18.72
N GLY A 73 13.91 -20.11 -17.62
CA GLY A 73 13.49 -18.69 -17.65
C GLY A 73 11.99 -18.47 -17.57
N ALA A 74 11.19 -19.53 -17.48
CA ALA A 74 9.77 -19.41 -17.24
C ALA A 74 9.48 -18.93 -15.81
N PHE A 75 8.30 -18.36 -15.59
CA PHE A 75 7.86 -17.95 -14.27
C PHE A 75 6.38 -18.26 -14.07
N ARG A 76 5.97 -18.31 -12.82
CA ARG A 76 4.56 -18.29 -12.44
C ARG A 76 4.36 -17.31 -11.30
N ASP A 77 3.18 -16.72 -11.23
CA ASP A 77 2.78 -15.84 -10.14
C ASP A 77 1.93 -16.64 -9.15
N GLU A 78 2.30 -16.56 -7.88
CA GLU A 78 1.57 -17.19 -6.78
C GLU A 78 0.92 -16.13 -5.92
N PHE A 79 -0.35 -16.35 -5.56
CA PHE A 79 -1.03 -15.50 -4.60
C PHE A 79 -0.59 -15.88 -3.18
N MET A 80 -0.30 -14.85 -2.38
CA MET A 80 0.02 -15.03 -0.97
C MET A 80 -1.14 -14.58 -0.11
N THR A 81 -1.34 -15.29 1.00
CA THR A 81 -2.26 -14.85 2.05
C THR A 81 -1.66 -13.70 2.83
N TRP A 82 -2.50 -12.96 3.58
CA TRP A 82 -2.06 -11.92 4.49
C TRP A 82 -1.04 -12.45 5.51
N ASN A 83 -1.34 -13.60 6.13
CA ASN A 83 -0.42 -14.24 7.08
C ASN A 83 0.88 -14.65 6.41
N GLY A 84 0.82 -15.27 5.24
CA GLY A 84 2.01 -15.66 4.48
C GLY A 84 2.87 -14.47 4.11
N PHE A 85 2.27 -13.35 3.77
CA PHE A 85 2.99 -12.12 3.48
C PHE A 85 3.77 -11.62 4.71
N PHE A 86 3.11 -11.50 5.86
CA PHE A 86 3.77 -11.03 7.09
C PHE A 86 4.80 -12.03 7.64
N ASP A 87 4.65 -13.32 7.36
CA ASP A 87 5.67 -14.32 7.70
C ASP A 87 6.90 -14.22 6.78
N TYR A 88 6.70 -13.79 5.54
CA TYR A 88 7.76 -13.71 4.53
C TYR A 88 8.54 -12.40 4.58
N VAL A 89 7.84 -11.29 4.73
CA VAL A 89 8.42 -9.95 4.58
C VAL A 89 9.31 -9.60 5.77
N ARG A 90 10.44 -8.96 5.46
CA ARG A 90 11.40 -8.48 6.46
C ARG A 90 12.12 -7.25 5.92
N LYS A 91 12.90 -6.60 6.78
CA LYS A 91 13.74 -5.48 6.38
C LYS A 91 14.58 -5.85 5.16
N GLY A 92 14.59 -4.98 4.16
CA GLY A 92 15.31 -5.17 2.92
C GLY A 92 14.52 -5.90 1.82
N THR A 93 13.36 -6.46 2.12
CA THR A 93 12.51 -7.08 1.09
C THR A 93 12.09 -6.03 0.06
N LYS A 94 12.37 -6.30 -1.22
CA LYS A 94 11.96 -5.43 -2.33
C LYS A 94 10.56 -5.78 -2.77
N LEU A 95 9.75 -4.75 -3.01
CA LEU A 95 8.38 -4.92 -3.45
C LEU A 95 7.90 -3.74 -4.29
N LYS A 96 6.83 -3.97 -5.02
CA LYS A 96 6.09 -2.94 -5.75
C LYS A 96 4.71 -2.86 -5.14
N VAL A 97 4.24 -1.65 -4.88
CA VAL A 97 2.94 -1.41 -4.23
C VAL A 97 2.07 -0.55 -5.13
N HIS A 98 0.82 -0.97 -5.30
CA HIS A 98 -0.23 -0.18 -5.91
C HIS A 98 -1.35 0.02 -4.91
N GLY A 99 -1.76 1.25 -4.69
CA GLY A 99 -2.81 1.53 -3.72
C GLY A 99 -3.19 3.00 -3.65
N GLY A 100 -4.12 3.29 -2.75
CA GLY A 100 -4.59 4.64 -2.49
C GLY A 100 -3.72 5.37 -1.49
N ARG A 101 -3.34 6.60 -1.81
CA ARG A 101 -2.57 7.45 -0.92
C ARG A 101 -3.50 8.28 -0.05
N ASN A 102 -3.34 8.20 1.25
CA ASN A 102 -4.07 8.99 2.24
C ASN A 102 -3.51 10.41 2.35
N TRP A 103 -4.24 11.29 3.02
CA TRP A 103 -3.81 12.67 3.25
C TRP A 103 -2.52 12.78 4.05
N ASP A 104 -2.26 11.85 4.95
CA ASP A 104 -1.03 11.78 5.75
C ASP A 104 0.16 11.20 4.97
N GLY A 105 -0.04 10.83 3.72
CA GLY A 105 0.96 10.24 2.85
C GLY A 105 1.05 8.72 2.92
N THR A 106 0.41 8.07 3.89
CA THR A 106 0.41 6.60 3.97
C THR A 106 -0.34 5.99 2.80
N ILE A 107 -0.01 4.75 2.46
CA ILE A 107 -0.60 4.05 1.32
C ILE A 107 -1.45 2.90 1.85
N GLN A 108 -2.67 2.78 1.34
CA GLN A 108 -3.51 1.60 1.52
C GLN A 108 -3.31 0.69 0.32
N ALA A 109 -2.59 -0.40 0.50
CA ALA A 109 -2.23 -1.29 -0.59
C ALA A 109 -3.47 -2.03 -1.12
N LYS A 110 -3.67 -1.95 -2.43
CA LYS A 110 -4.61 -2.81 -3.16
C LYS A 110 -3.92 -4.03 -3.71
N LYS A 111 -2.69 -3.86 -4.19
CA LYS A 111 -1.89 -4.95 -4.74
C LYS A 111 -0.41 -4.75 -4.41
N ILE A 112 0.22 -5.84 -4.07
CA ILE A 112 1.66 -5.91 -3.78
C ILE A 112 2.28 -7.00 -4.65
N TRP A 113 3.40 -6.69 -5.28
CA TRP A 113 4.23 -7.65 -6.03
C TRP A 113 5.56 -7.82 -5.31
N LEU A 114 5.88 -9.05 -5.03
CA LEU A 114 7.16 -9.46 -4.43
C LEU A 114 8.11 -10.04 -5.47
#